data_42434733082adde03e7ab1c76214d79b
#
_entry.id   42434733082adde03e7ab1c76214d79b
#
_cell.length_a   1.000
_cell.length_b   1.000
_cell.length_c   1.000
_cell.angle_alpha   90.00
_cell.angle_beta   90.00
_cell.angle_gamma   90.00
#
_symmetry.space_group_name_H-M   'P 1'
#
loop_
_entity.id
_entity.type
_entity.pdbx_description
1 polymer ?
#
loop_
_entity_poly.entity_id
_entity_poly.type
_entity_poly.pdbx_seq_one_letter_code
_entity_poly.pdbx_strand_id
1 'polypeptide(L)'
;MNNYKNYISILCALVLFGVTSCETTDLDINDNPNELTEASADPNYVLNGLMFSTGIQNTTLSGLTSGTVRHINQFGTYASSSGPGAMNGAWGNAYSLTSNLKLLKGMSETQSLPVHVGIGQVLEALAYVNLVDFLGTAVYSEAVNSQYTQPNLDDGVEIYKSMLSQLDEAIDNLSQTGSVTHEDIYYEDASSWTKLANTLKIKMYVQSRLAGDDWDGDSTSNKSAIEAIVSSGNFISSNDDDFQVYFGSNETNPDNRHYGFTSDYITAGNTYMSNDFMNRMLVGNTNTGKLVKDPRVPYYFYRQTLEDPLTLDPGGDLLPCDGNSDYQYCYLGNGYWGRDHADDEGIPNDGVYRTAWGVYPAGGAYDNGTGGSTLESINLGGAGIQPIILASYTHFWLAEAALTMGVNADARALLKAGIELSLAKVADFSGKAMDAAEVTNYVDTVLALYDAAGSNEDKLEIVIEEFYIASFGNSVEAYNNYRRTGYPVLGQSVITNTEFPRSYYLPSSELNSNDNPALVQKKLTDQVFWDTNPANFID
;
A
#
# COMPACT_ATOMS: atom_id res chain seq x y z
N MET A 1 69.97 54.36 -21.03
CA MET A 1 69.21 53.48 -21.94
C MET A 1 69.19 51.97 -21.47
N ASN A 2 69.98 51.58 -20.49
CA ASN A 2 70.04 50.14 -20.11
C ASN A 2 68.95 49.70 -19.10
N ASN A 3 68.36 50.61 -18.36
CA ASN A 3 67.36 50.21 -17.32
C ASN A 3 65.98 49.85 -17.90
N TYR A 4 65.57 50.38 -19.01
CA TYR A 4 64.28 50.06 -19.65
C TYR A 4 64.23 48.63 -20.22
N LYS A 5 65.36 48.10 -20.72
CA LYS A 5 65.40 46.73 -21.21
C LYS A 5 65.19 45.70 -20.10
N ASN A 6 65.72 45.96 -18.90
CA ASN A 6 65.53 45.07 -17.77
C ASN A 6 64.09 45.07 -17.23
N TYR A 7 63.39 46.22 -17.25
CA TYR A 7 61.97 46.30 -16.86
C TYR A 7 61.07 45.62 -17.86
N ILE A 8 61.34 45.70 -19.15
CA ILE A 8 60.57 45.02 -20.21
C ILE A 8 60.79 43.51 -20.12
N SER A 9 62.03 43.03 -19.82
CA SER A 9 62.30 41.61 -19.64
C SER A 9 61.61 41.04 -18.38
N ILE A 10 61.54 41.80 -17.30
CA ILE A 10 60.85 41.40 -16.07
C ILE A 10 59.32 41.40 -16.31
N LEU A 11 58.79 42.37 -17.03
CA LEU A 11 57.38 42.42 -17.37
C LEU A 11 56.99 41.27 -18.32
N CYS A 12 57.78 40.94 -19.31
CA CYS A 12 57.57 39.78 -20.18
C CYS A 12 57.65 38.47 -19.43
N ALA A 13 58.59 38.32 -18.46
CA ALA A 13 58.68 37.13 -17.61
C ALA A 13 57.45 36.98 -16.71
N LEU A 14 56.93 38.07 -16.12
CA LEU A 14 55.71 38.08 -15.29
C LEU A 14 54.47 37.75 -16.11
N VAL A 15 54.38 38.21 -17.36
CA VAL A 15 53.26 37.86 -18.25
C VAL A 15 53.33 36.41 -18.71
N LEU A 16 54.54 35.85 -18.94
CA LEU A 16 54.71 34.44 -19.29
C LEU A 16 54.39 33.49 -18.09
N PHE A 17 54.64 33.90 -16.85
CA PHE A 17 54.25 33.14 -15.68
C PHE A 17 52.74 33.26 -15.38
N GLY A 18 52.06 34.34 -15.80
CA GLY A 18 50.62 34.54 -15.65
C GLY A 18 49.74 33.71 -16.58
N VAL A 19 50.30 33.28 -17.74
CA VAL A 19 49.50 32.46 -18.70
C VAL A 19 49.66 30.95 -18.52
N THR A 20 50.60 30.49 -17.64
CA THR A 20 50.71 29.06 -17.31
C THR A 20 49.95 28.67 -16.03
N SER A 21 49.24 29.62 -15.40
CA SER A 21 48.42 29.40 -14.21
C SER A 21 46.95 29.12 -14.46
N CYS A 22 46.54 28.92 -15.72
CA CYS A 22 45.29 28.30 -16.05
C CYS A 22 45.56 26.83 -16.42
N GLU A 23 46.02 26.01 -15.46
CA GLU A 23 45.51 24.68 -15.47
C GLU A 23 44.01 24.83 -15.18
N THR A 24 43.19 24.63 -16.20
CA THR A 24 41.86 24.12 -15.98
C THR A 24 42.06 22.84 -15.20
N THR A 25 42.06 22.92 -13.88
CA THR A 25 41.56 21.81 -13.10
C THR A 25 40.19 21.52 -13.66
N ASP A 26 40.08 20.48 -14.46
CA ASP A 26 38.82 19.80 -14.63
C ASP A 26 38.41 19.42 -13.20
N LEU A 27 37.77 20.37 -12.57
CA LEU A 27 37.00 20.07 -11.39
C LEU A 27 35.84 19.23 -11.95
N ASP A 28 36.01 17.94 -11.85
CA ASP A 28 34.95 16.97 -12.06
C ASP A 28 33.97 17.13 -10.90
N ILE A 29 33.40 18.35 -10.84
CA ILE A 29 32.43 18.77 -9.81
C ILE A 29 31.16 17.91 -9.92
N ASN A 30 31.01 17.21 -11.05
CA ASN A 30 29.90 16.33 -11.32
C ASN A 30 30.12 14.90 -10.81
N ASP A 31 31.35 14.49 -10.52
CA ASP A 31 31.62 13.22 -9.85
C ASP A 31 31.54 13.42 -8.33
N ASN A 32 30.43 13.07 -7.78
CA ASN A 32 30.29 12.99 -6.32
C ASN A 32 31.13 11.80 -5.83
N PRO A 33 32.26 12.01 -5.09
CA PRO A 33 33.11 10.93 -4.64
C PRO A 33 32.45 10.00 -3.62
N ASN A 34 31.25 10.38 -3.14
CA ASN A 34 30.42 9.57 -2.25
C ASN A 34 29.24 8.93 -2.99
N GLU A 35 29.13 9.08 -4.32
CA GLU A 35 28.11 8.40 -5.10
C GLU A 35 28.47 6.91 -5.22
N LEU A 36 27.47 6.06 -4.96
CA LEU A 36 27.62 4.63 -5.16
C LEU A 36 27.72 4.36 -6.67
N THR A 37 28.89 3.88 -7.09
CA THR A 37 29.14 3.46 -8.48
C THR A 37 29.05 1.94 -8.57
N GLU A 38 28.83 1.41 -9.78
CA GLU A 38 28.82 -0.04 -10.04
C GLU A 38 30.08 -0.77 -9.49
N ALA A 39 31.22 -0.09 -9.44
CA ALA A 39 32.49 -0.65 -8.95
C ALA A 39 32.61 -0.61 -7.42
N SER A 40 31.89 0.25 -6.72
CA SER A 40 32.01 0.48 -5.27
C SER A 40 30.81 -0.03 -4.47
N ALA A 41 29.68 -0.29 -5.12
CA ALA A 41 28.46 -0.74 -4.47
C ALA A 41 28.50 -2.26 -4.21
N ASP A 42 27.93 -2.66 -3.06
CA ASP A 42 27.61 -4.06 -2.79
C ASP A 42 26.18 -4.35 -3.30
N PRO A 43 25.98 -5.33 -4.18
CA PRO A 43 24.66 -5.63 -4.75
C PRO A 43 23.60 -5.98 -3.70
N ASN A 44 23.98 -6.57 -2.57
CA ASN A 44 23.04 -6.89 -1.49
C ASN A 44 22.52 -5.62 -0.80
N TYR A 45 23.39 -4.63 -0.55
CA TYR A 45 22.94 -3.35 0.03
C TYR A 45 22.08 -2.55 -0.95
N VAL A 46 22.38 -2.59 -2.25
CA VAL A 46 21.51 -1.97 -3.26
C VAL A 46 20.16 -2.65 -3.28
N LEU A 47 20.12 -3.99 -3.22
CA LEU A 47 18.88 -4.75 -3.17
C LEU A 47 18.06 -4.44 -1.90
N ASN A 48 18.71 -4.33 -0.74
CA ASN A 48 18.05 -3.92 0.50
C ASN A 48 17.42 -2.52 0.39
N GLY A 49 18.07 -1.60 -0.32
CA GLY A 49 17.51 -0.29 -0.63
C GLY A 49 16.20 -0.38 -1.43
N LEU A 50 16.13 -1.28 -2.41
CA LEU A 50 14.91 -1.57 -3.17
C LEU A 50 13.79 -2.14 -2.28
N MET A 51 14.12 -3.13 -1.46
CA MET A 51 13.17 -3.77 -0.55
C MET A 51 12.59 -2.78 0.46
N PHE A 52 13.45 -1.95 1.05
CA PHE A 52 13.04 -0.93 2.01
C PHE A 52 12.15 0.15 1.36
N SER A 53 12.51 0.62 0.16
CA SER A 53 11.71 1.60 -0.58
C SER A 53 10.32 1.07 -0.93
N THR A 54 10.21 -0.22 -1.24
CA THR A 54 8.92 -0.89 -1.49
C THR A 54 8.03 -0.89 -0.24
N GLY A 55 8.60 -1.23 0.92
CA GLY A 55 7.88 -1.19 2.19
C GLY A 55 7.36 0.21 2.52
N ILE A 56 8.21 1.24 2.35
CA ILE A 56 7.83 2.64 2.59
C ILE A 56 6.74 3.09 1.62
N GLN A 57 6.86 2.76 0.32
CA GLN A 57 5.85 3.14 -0.66
C GLN A 57 4.48 2.56 -0.28
N ASN A 58 4.43 1.27 0.04
CA ASN A 58 3.18 0.59 0.39
C ASN A 58 2.56 1.16 1.68
N THR A 59 3.38 1.41 2.70
CA THR A 59 2.95 2.06 3.94
C THR A 59 2.37 3.45 3.68
N THR A 60 3.02 4.24 2.83
CA THR A 60 2.55 5.59 2.45
C THR A 60 1.18 5.52 1.76
N LEU A 61 1.04 4.65 0.76
CA LEU A 61 -0.21 4.50 0.01
C LEU A 61 -1.35 3.94 0.87
N SER A 62 -1.05 2.95 1.73
CA SER A 62 -2.03 2.43 2.69
C SER A 62 -2.48 3.50 3.67
N GLY A 63 -1.57 4.32 4.18
CA GLY A 63 -1.89 5.46 5.05
C GLY A 63 -2.82 6.47 4.37
N LEU A 64 -2.57 6.80 3.09
CA LEU A 64 -3.40 7.72 2.32
C LEU A 64 -4.82 7.19 2.11
N THR A 65 -4.98 5.90 1.90
CA THR A 65 -6.27 5.30 1.54
C THR A 65 -7.09 4.82 2.73
N SER A 66 -6.47 4.59 3.90
CA SER A 66 -7.14 4.01 5.06
C SER A 66 -8.33 4.84 5.57
N GLY A 67 -8.22 6.16 5.57
CA GLY A 67 -9.34 7.06 5.86
C GLY A 67 -10.35 7.13 4.71
N THR A 68 -9.86 7.15 3.47
CA THR A 68 -10.71 7.23 2.27
C THR A 68 -11.67 6.06 2.18
N VAL A 69 -11.21 4.84 2.48
CA VAL A 69 -12.03 3.62 2.48
C VAL A 69 -12.66 3.29 3.83
N ARG A 70 -12.52 4.17 4.81
CA ARG A 70 -13.16 4.04 6.14
C ARG A 70 -12.67 2.85 6.99
N HIS A 71 -11.43 2.39 6.83
CA HIS A 71 -10.79 1.53 7.83
C HIS A 71 -10.50 2.30 9.11
N ILE A 72 -10.03 3.55 8.96
CA ILE A 72 -9.92 4.54 10.03
C ILE A 72 -10.78 5.75 9.68
N ASN A 73 -10.99 6.67 10.62
CA ASN A 73 -11.68 7.91 10.31
C ASN A 73 -10.82 8.82 9.43
N GLN A 74 -11.46 9.45 8.45
CA GLN A 74 -10.93 10.61 7.74
C GLN A 74 -11.58 11.87 8.31
N PHE A 75 -10.76 12.85 8.68
CA PHE A 75 -11.23 14.17 9.09
C PHE A 75 -11.48 15.06 7.87
N GLY A 76 -12.65 15.65 7.80
CA GLY A 76 -13.04 16.54 6.71
C GLY A 76 -13.25 15.83 5.36
N THR A 77 -13.24 16.58 4.27
CA THR A 77 -13.56 16.10 2.93
C THR A 77 -12.43 15.28 2.29
N TYR A 78 -12.73 14.46 1.29
CA TYR A 78 -11.73 13.76 0.49
C TYR A 78 -10.68 14.72 -0.10
N ALA A 79 -11.11 15.88 -0.60
CA ALA A 79 -10.20 16.87 -1.16
C ALA A 79 -9.24 17.46 -0.12
N SER A 80 -9.64 17.55 1.15
CA SER A 80 -8.77 18.06 2.22
C SER A 80 -7.67 17.07 2.61
N SER A 81 -7.94 15.77 2.52
CA SER A 81 -6.98 14.70 2.86
C SER A 81 -6.09 14.28 1.69
N SER A 82 -6.51 14.54 0.45
CA SER A 82 -5.83 14.09 -0.77
C SER A 82 -5.14 15.25 -1.52
N GLY A 83 -4.51 16.18 -0.80
CA GLY A 83 -3.85 17.35 -1.41
C GLY A 83 -2.69 17.00 -2.37
N PRO A 84 -2.21 17.97 -3.17
CA PRO A 84 -1.19 17.74 -4.22
C PRO A 84 0.16 17.21 -3.71
N GLY A 85 0.44 17.31 -2.41
CA GLY A 85 1.63 16.73 -1.78
C GLY A 85 1.49 15.27 -1.35
N ALA A 86 0.27 14.73 -1.35
CA ALA A 86 -0.02 13.41 -0.78
C ALA A 86 0.78 12.28 -1.42
N MET A 87 1.00 12.34 -2.72
CA MET A 87 1.72 11.32 -3.48
C MET A 87 3.25 11.54 -3.57
N ASN A 88 3.81 12.63 -3.01
CA ASN A 88 5.24 12.93 -3.13
C ASN A 88 6.13 11.79 -2.62
N GLY A 89 5.78 11.20 -1.47
CA GLY A 89 6.56 10.10 -0.88
C GLY A 89 6.51 8.82 -1.72
N ALA A 90 5.33 8.40 -2.16
CA ALA A 90 5.17 7.20 -2.99
C ALA A 90 5.84 7.36 -4.36
N TRP A 91 5.76 8.56 -4.95
CA TRP A 91 6.45 8.93 -6.18
C TRP A 91 7.97 8.83 -6.02
N GLY A 92 8.54 9.53 -5.03
CA GLY A 92 9.98 9.52 -4.79
C GLY A 92 10.54 8.12 -4.52
N ASN A 93 9.80 7.28 -3.80
CA ASN A 93 10.20 5.89 -3.56
C ASN A 93 10.22 5.04 -4.84
N ALA A 94 9.27 5.23 -5.77
CA ALA A 94 9.28 4.52 -7.05
C ALA A 94 10.54 4.85 -7.87
N TYR A 95 10.94 6.12 -7.95
CA TYR A 95 12.15 6.50 -8.69
C TYR A 95 13.44 6.12 -7.98
N SER A 96 13.43 6.01 -6.65
CA SER A 96 14.53 5.40 -5.92
C SER A 96 14.69 3.92 -6.27
N LEU A 97 13.58 3.19 -6.42
CA LEU A 97 13.58 1.81 -6.92
C LEU A 97 14.17 1.73 -8.33
N THR A 98 13.69 2.55 -9.27
CA THR A 98 14.20 2.58 -10.64
C THR A 98 15.70 2.88 -10.69
N SER A 99 16.18 3.84 -9.90
CA SER A 99 17.60 4.18 -9.83
C SER A 99 18.45 3.00 -9.33
N ASN A 100 18.02 2.36 -8.24
CA ASN A 100 18.73 1.22 -7.68
C ASN A 100 18.68 -0.02 -8.59
N LEU A 101 17.57 -0.29 -9.25
CA LEU A 101 17.48 -1.38 -10.23
C LEU A 101 18.40 -1.13 -11.43
N LYS A 102 18.47 0.11 -11.90
CA LYS A 102 19.40 0.49 -12.98
C LYS A 102 20.85 0.23 -12.56
N LEU A 103 21.21 0.57 -11.33
CA LEU A 103 22.54 0.27 -10.76
C LEU A 103 22.79 -1.25 -10.71
N LEU A 104 21.83 -2.06 -10.21
CA LEU A 104 21.94 -3.52 -10.18
C LEU A 104 22.10 -4.13 -11.58
N LYS A 105 21.35 -3.63 -12.57
CA LYS A 105 21.48 -4.07 -13.97
C LYS A 105 22.89 -3.81 -14.50
N GLY A 106 23.46 -2.61 -14.25
CA GLY A 106 24.84 -2.28 -14.63
C GLY A 106 25.86 -3.18 -13.94
N MET A 107 25.73 -3.40 -12.63
CA MET A 107 26.60 -4.33 -11.87
C MET A 107 26.51 -5.77 -12.42
N SER A 108 25.31 -6.20 -12.85
CA SER A 108 25.08 -7.56 -13.37
C SER A 108 25.82 -7.84 -14.69
N GLU A 109 26.15 -6.82 -15.48
CA GLU A 109 26.95 -6.99 -16.68
C GLU A 109 28.34 -7.57 -16.41
N THR A 110 28.88 -7.32 -15.23
CA THR A 110 30.23 -7.75 -14.84
C THR A 110 30.24 -8.87 -13.79
N GLN A 111 29.22 -8.92 -12.93
CA GLN A 111 29.18 -9.82 -11.76
C GLN A 111 28.21 -11.00 -11.92
N SER A 112 27.35 -11.00 -12.95
CA SER A 112 26.32 -12.00 -13.17
C SER A 112 25.36 -12.14 -11.97
N LEU A 113 24.44 -11.19 -11.80
CA LEU A 113 23.50 -11.07 -10.67
C LEU A 113 22.04 -11.30 -11.09
N PRO A 114 21.69 -12.38 -11.80
CA PRO A 114 20.34 -12.53 -12.36
C PRO A 114 19.25 -12.54 -11.28
N VAL A 115 19.49 -13.19 -10.14
CA VAL A 115 18.51 -13.24 -9.05
C VAL A 115 18.28 -11.86 -8.42
N HIS A 116 19.34 -11.07 -8.20
CA HIS A 116 19.21 -9.70 -7.68
C HIS A 116 18.41 -8.80 -8.66
N VAL A 117 18.71 -8.91 -9.95
CA VAL A 117 17.98 -8.17 -10.99
C VAL A 117 16.53 -8.62 -11.05
N GLY A 118 16.26 -9.93 -11.00
CA GLY A 118 14.90 -10.47 -11.00
C GLY A 118 14.05 -9.97 -9.83
N ILE A 119 14.62 -9.97 -8.61
CA ILE A 119 13.95 -9.39 -7.43
C ILE A 119 13.68 -7.91 -7.64
N GLY A 120 14.68 -7.14 -8.07
CA GLY A 120 14.52 -5.71 -8.33
C GLY A 120 13.44 -5.41 -9.37
N GLN A 121 13.33 -6.23 -10.42
CA GLN A 121 12.30 -6.13 -11.45
C GLN A 121 10.89 -6.37 -10.89
N VAL A 122 10.71 -7.34 -9.99
CA VAL A 122 9.42 -7.58 -9.32
C VAL A 122 9.02 -6.39 -8.45
N LEU A 123 9.96 -5.84 -7.66
CA LEU A 123 9.71 -4.71 -6.79
C LEU A 123 9.39 -3.43 -7.57
N GLU A 124 10.11 -3.16 -8.66
CA GLU A 124 9.83 -2.03 -9.54
C GLU A 124 8.45 -2.17 -10.21
N ALA A 125 8.10 -3.37 -10.67
CA ALA A 125 6.80 -3.63 -11.26
C ALA A 125 5.66 -3.32 -10.27
N LEU A 126 5.76 -3.78 -9.03
CA LEU A 126 4.79 -3.44 -7.98
C LEU A 126 4.69 -1.93 -7.77
N ALA A 127 5.83 -1.23 -7.74
CA ALA A 127 5.86 0.22 -7.52
C ALA A 127 5.16 0.99 -8.65
N TYR A 128 5.39 0.65 -9.90
CA TYR A 128 4.74 1.31 -11.04
C TYR A 128 3.27 0.91 -11.19
N VAL A 129 2.90 -0.35 -10.91
CA VAL A 129 1.50 -0.76 -10.85
C VAL A 129 0.74 0.11 -9.83
N ASN A 130 1.31 0.31 -8.65
CA ASN A 130 0.72 1.19 -7.65
C ASN A 130 0.63 2.65 -8.13
N LEU A 131 1.66 3.20 -8.79
CA LEU A 131 1.58 4.56 -9.33
C LEU A 131 0.47 4.70 -10.37
N VAL A 132 0.32 3.72 -11.26
CA VAL A 132 -0.76 3.72 -12.25
C VAL A 132 -2.12 3.58 -11.58
N ASP A 133 -2.25 2.72 -10.59
CA ASP A 133 -3.51 2.54 -9.84
C ASP A 133 -3.96 3.85 -9.16
N PHE A 134 -3.02 4.67 -8.71
CA PHE A 134 -3.32 5.91 -8.00
C PHE A 134 -3.38 7.15 -8.93
N LEU A 135 -2.55 7.19 -9.95
CA LEU A 135 -2.38 8.37 -10.80
C LEU A 135 -2.83 8.17 -12.25
N GLY A 136 -2.92 6.90 -12.71
CA GLY A 136 -3.19 6.57 -14.11
C GLY A 136 -2.02 6.85 -15.06
N THR A 137 -0.90 7.37 -14.56
CA THR A 137 0.26 7.77 -15.35
C THR A 137 1.49 7.90 -14.45
N ALA A 138 2.69 7.78 -15.03
CA ALA A 138 3.96 8.06 -14.35
C ALA A 138 5.04 8.38 -15.39
N VAL A 139 6.16 8.96 -14.98
CA VAL A 139 7.37 8.99 -15.82
C VAL A 139 7.98 7.59 -15.75
N TYR A 140 8.02 6.87 -16.84
CA TYR A 140 8.57 5.52 -16.92
C TYR A 140 9.67 5.38 -17.98
N SER A 141 9.35 5.58 -19.24
CA SER A 141 10.28 5.37 -20.36
C SER A 141 11.49 6.32 -20.34
N GLU A 142 11.32 7.50 -19.80
CA GLU A 142 12.35 8.54 -19.66
C GLU A 142 12.89 8.66 -18.24
N ALA A 143 12.46 7.77 -17.34
CA ALA A 143 12.82 7.82 -15.91
C ALA A 143 14.32 7.61 -15.68
N VAL A 144 14.88 8.35 -14.71
CA VAL A 144 16.27 8.22 -14.28
C VAL A 144 17.26 8.24 -15.46
N ASN A 145 17.00 9.12 -16.43
CA ASN A 145 17.82 9.28 -17.62
C ASN A 145 18.22 10.78 -17.78
N SER A 146 19.50 11.08 -17.60
CA SER A 146 20.03 12.43 -17.64
C SER A 146 19.90 13.14 -19.01
N GLN A 147 19.52 12.42 -20.06
CA GLN A 147 19.21 13.00 -21.36
C GLN A 147 17.87 13.75 -21.37
N TYR A 148 16.97 13.40 -20.45
CA TYR A 148 15.66 14.01 -20.32
C TYR A 148 15.60 14.88 -19.08
N THR A 149 15.68 16.19 -19.28
CA THR A 149 15.57 17.18 -18.19
C THR A 149 14.13 17.57 -17.90
N GLN A 150 13.22 17.25 -18.81
CA GLN A 150 11.78 17.50 -18.74
C GLN A 150 11.04 16.25 -19.26
N PRO A 151 11.09 15.14 -18.50
CA PRO A 151 10.54 13.88 -18.96
C PRO A 151 9.01 13.94 -19.15
N ASN A 152 8.51 13.11 -20.05
CA ASN A 152 7.10 12.95 -20.30
C ASN A 152 6.48 11.95 -19.30
N LEU A 153 5.17 12.10 -19.05
CA LEU A 153 4.37 11.07 -18.43
C LEU A 153 3.98 10.02 -19.46
N ASP A 154 4.20 8.76 -19.13
CA ASP A 154 3.72 7.63 -19.91
C ASP A 154 2.27 7.27 -19.52
N ASP A 155 1.53 6.74 -20.48
CA ASP A 155 0.17 6.26 -20.27
C ASP A 155 0.14 5.00 -19.39
N GLY A 156 -0.88 4.89 -18.53
CA GLY A 156 -0.99 3.78 -17.60
C GLY A 156 -1.11 2.41 -18.27
N VAL A 157 -1.73 2.32 -19.46
CA VAL A 157 -1.81 1.08 -20.23
C VAL A 157 -0.42 0.65 -20.67
N GLU A 158 0.38 1.57 -21.21
CA GLU A 158 1.73 1.25 -21.68
C GLU A 158 2.68 0.88 -20.54
N ILE A 159 2.51 1.51 -19.37
CA ILE A 159 3.24 1.11 -18.16
C ILE A 159 2.84 -0.30 -17.73
N TYR A 160 1.54 -0.61 -17.67
CA TYR A 160 1.07 -1.95 -17.29
C TYR A 160 1.59 -3.04 -18.23
N LYS A 161 1.56 -2.81 -19.55
CA LYS A 161 2.17 -3.72 -20.53
C LYS A 161 3.65 -3.96 -20.26
N SER A 162 4.38 -2.87 -20.01
CA SER A 162 5.81 -2.95 -19.70
C SER A 162 6.06 -3.73 -18.42
N MET A 163 5.20 -3.55 -17.40
CA MET A 163 5.33 -4.29 -16.13
C MET A 163 5.02 -5.77 -16.29
N LEU A 164 4.04 -6.18 -17.11
CA LEU A 164 3.82 -7.59 -17.43
C LEU A 164 5.04 -8.22 -18.10
N SER A 165 5.60 -7.55 -19.10
CA SER A 165 6.83 -8.03 -19.77
C SER A 165 8.01 -8.11 -18.81
N GLN A 166 8.17 -7.10 -17.93
CA GLN A 166 9.23 -7.10 -16.93
C GLN A 166 9.08 -8.22 -15.89
N LEU A 167 7.85 -8.57 -15.52
CA LEU A 167 7.60 -9.69 -14.61
C LEU A 167 7.95 -11.05 -15.27
N ASP A 168 7.76 -11.20 -16.58
CA ASP A 168 8.20 -12.39 -17.30
C ASP A 168 9.74 -12.46 -17.34
N GLU A 169 10.43 -11.35 -17.62
CA GLU A 169 11.90 -11.27 -17.54
C GLU A 169 12.41 -11.55 -16.11
N ALA A 170 11.68 -11.06 -15.09
CA ALA A 170 12.03 -11.33 -13.70
C ALA A 170 11.95 -12.83 -13.36
N ILE A 171 10.90 -13.52 -13.81
CA ILE A 171 10.74 -14.97 -13.63
C ILE A 171 11.88 -15.72 -14.29
N ASP A 172 12.28 -15.33 -15.51
CA ASP A 172 13.42 -15.91 -16.21
C ASP A 172 14.73 -15.70 -15.44
N ASN A 173 14.97 -14.49 -14.92
CA ASN A 173 16.13 -14.17 -14.10
C ASN A 173 16.15 -14.96 -12.78
N LEU A 174 15.01 -15.08 -12.10
CA LEU A 174 14.86 -15.82 -10.84
C LEU A 174 15.06 -17.33 -11.01
N SER A 175 14.87 -17.86 -12.24
CA SER A 175 15.09 -19.27 -12.56
C SER A 175 16.56 -19.64 -12.70
N GLN A 176 17.46 -18.66 -12.80
CA GLN A 176 18.88 -18.89 -12.99
C GLN A 176 19.60 -19.21 -11.68
N THR A 177 20.82 -19.78 -11.81
CA THR A 177 21.65 -20.04 -10.63
C THR A 177 22.20 -18.74 -10.05
N GLY A 178 21.91 -18.51 -8.80
CA GLY A 178 22.37 -17.35 -8.02
C GLY A 178 21.79 -17.46 -6.62
N SER A 179 22.44 -16.87 -5.64
CA SER A 179 21.89 -16.76 -4.29
C SER A 179 21.97 -15.31 -3.86
N VAL A 180 20.86 -14.78 -3.36
CA VAL A 180 20.89 -13.62 -2.50
C VAL A 180 21.37 -14.13 -1.15
N THR A 181 22.39 -13.50 -0.60
CA THR A 181 22.82 -13.80 0.76
C THR A 181 21.78 -13.24 1.74
N HIS A 182 21.74 -13.75 2.95
CA HIS A 182 20.86 -13.53 4.11
C HIS A 182 20.39 -12.08 4.41
N GLU A 183 20.42 -11.22 3.43
CA GLU A 183 19.99 -9.82 3.52
C GLU A 183 18.58 -9.60 2.91
N ASP A 184 17.95 -10.67 2.39
CA ASP A 184 16.57 -10.57 1.90
C ASP A 184 15.61 -10.44 3.08
N ILE A 185 14.98 -9.27 3.18
CA ILE A 185 14.06 -8.94 4.29
C ILE A 185 12.63 -9.46 4.08
N TYR A 186 12.34 -10.05 2.92
CA TYR A 186 11.02 -10.57 2.58
C TYR A 186 11.02 -12.09 2.46
N TYR A 187 11.96 -12.65 1.68
CA TYR A 187 12.02 -14.08 1.37
C TYR A 187 13.47 -14.58 1.40
N GLU A 188 13.63 -15.85 1.72
CA GLU A 188 14.95 -16.49 1.75
C GLU A 188 15.31 -17.19 0.42
N ASP A 189 14.37 -17.24 -0.54
CA ASP A 189 14.55 -18.02 -1.77
C ASP A 189 13.91 -17.38 -3.01
N ALA A 190 14.48 -17.63 -4.19
CA ALA A 190 14.03 -17.11 -5.47
C ALA A 190 12.65 -17.65 -5.90
N SER A 191 12.22 -18.82 -5.39
CA SER A 191 10.92 -19.39 -5.75
C SER A 191 9.76 -18.60 -5.17
N SER A 192 9.93 -18.05 -3.97
CA SER A 192 8.95 -17.16 -3.33
C SER A 192 8.79 -15.85 -4.11
N TRP A 193 9.89 -15.30 -4.63
CA TRP A 193 9.85 -14.15 -5.53
C TRP A 193 9.13 -14.45 -6.85
N THR A 194 9.30 -15.66 -7.38
CA THR A 194 8.56 -16.10 -8.57
C THR A 194 7.06 -16.22 -8.30
N LYS A 195 6.67 -16.71 -7.11
CA LYS A 195 5.26 -16.73 -6.70
C LYS A 195 4.69 -15.32 -6.61
N LEU A 196 5.45 -14.38 -6.05
CA LEU A 196 5.04 -12.96 -5.97
C LEU A 196 4.86 -12.36 -7.38
N ALA A 197 5.81 -12.58 -8.30
CA ALA A 197 5.71 -12.11 -9.68
C ALA A 197 4.44 -12.60 -10.37
N ASN A 198 4.13 -13.89 -10.27
CA ASN A 198 2.92 -14.47 -10.82
C ASN A 198 1.64 -13.94 -10.13
N THR A 199 1.69 -13.72 -8.82
CA THR A 199 0.55 -13.16 -8.08
C THR A 199 0.29 -11.71 -8.48
N LEU A 200 1.34 -10.93 -8.70
CA LEU A 200 1.21 -9.57 -9.20
C LEU A 200 0.58 -9.54 -10.61
N LYS A 201 0.92 -10.50 -11.49
CA LYS A 201 0.23 -10.67 -12.78
C LYS A 201 -1.25 -10.98 -12.60
N ILE A 202 -1.62 -11.89 -11.66
CA ILE A 202 -3.05 -12.14 -11.32
C ILE A 202 -3.73 -10.84 -10.90
N LYS A 203 -3.12 -10.10 -9.96
CA LYS A 203 -3.64 -8.79 -9.52
C LYS A 203 -3.87 -7.86 -10.70
N MET A 204 -2.89 -7.71 -11.59
CA MET A 204 -2.99 -6.80 -12.74
C MET A 204 -4.13 -7.19 -13.69
N TYR A 205 -4.31 -8.48 -13.99
CA TYR A 205 -5.40 -8.95 -14.85
C TYR A 205 -6.79 -8.78 -14.21
N VAL A 206 -6.92 -9.03 -12.90
CA VAL A 206 -8.18 -8.81 -12.18
C VAL A 206 -8.48 -7.32 -12.08
N GLN A 207 -7.46 -6.51 -11.75
CA GLN A 207 -7.59 -5.07 -11.60
C GLN A 207 -8.05 -4.40 -12.90
N SER A 208 -7.50 -4.82 -14.04
CA SER A 208 -7.80 -4.26 -15.36
C SER A 208 -8.99 -4.90 -16.08
N ARG A 209 -9.73 -5.82 -15.42
CA ARG A 209 -10.83 -6.57 -16.06
C ARG A 209 -11.92 -5.70 -16.72
N LEU A 210 -12.12 -4.47 -16.24
CA LEU A 210 -13.10 -3.55 -16.83
C LEU A 210 -12.59 -2.87 -18.10
N ALA A 211 -11.28 -2.89 -18.37
CA ALA A 211 -10.70 -2.36 -19.61
C ALA A 211 -10.83 -3.32 -20.81
N GLY A 212 -11.33 -4.52 -20.59
CA GLY A 212 -11.46 -5.56 -21.62
C GLY A 212 -10.31 -6.57 -21.61
N ASP A 213 -10.35 -7.55 -22.53
CA ASP A 213 -9.38 -8.65 -22.59
C ASP A 213 -8.15 -8.36 -23.45
N ASP A 214 -8.20 -7.29 -24.22
CA ASP A 214 -7.18 -6.93 -25.23
C ASP A 214 -6.43 -5.62 -24.91
N TRP A 215 -6.57 -5.12 -23.69
CA TRP A 215 -5.93 -3.87 -23.28
C TRP A 215 -4.39 -3.94 -23.34
N ASP A 216 -3.82 -5.13 -23.11
CA ASP A 216 -2.38 -5.38 -23.16
C ASP A 216 -1.85 -5.61 -24.59
N GLY A 217 -2.74 -5.77 -25.56
CA GLY A 217 -2.36 -6.05 -26.95
C GLY A 217 -1.97 -7.50 -27.20
N ASP A 218 -2.12 -8.39 -26.21
CA ASP A 218 -1.93 -9.83 -26.35
C ASP A 218 -3.23 -10.49 -26.88
N SER A 219 -3.07 -11.53 -27.67
CA SER A 219 -4.18 -12.39 -28.10
C SER A 219 -4.66 -13.35 -26.98
N THR A 220 -3.91 -13.46 -25.91
CA THR A 220 -4.24 -14.26 -24.74
C THR A 220 -5.19 -13.47 -23.85
N SER A 221 -6.41 -13.97 -23.63
CA SER A 221 -7.35 -13.30 -22.75
C SER A 221 -6.86 -13.29 -21.30
N ASN A 222 -7.19 -12.25 -20.55
CA ASN A 222 -6.89 -12.13 -19.11
C ASN A 222 -7.28 -13.40 -18.34
N LYS A 223 -8.45 -13.99 -18.68
CA LYS A 223 -8.91 -15.29 -18.16
C LYS A 223 -7.87 -16.40 -18.38
N SER A 224 -7.42 -16.58 -19.62
CA SER A 224 -6.49 -17.67 -19.96
C SER A 224 -5.12 -17.49 -19.28
N ALA A 225 -4.67 -16.24 -19.13
CA ALA A 225 -3.44 -15.91 -18.41
C ALA A 225 -3.54 -16.29 -16.92
N ILE A 226 -4.65 -15.94 -16.26
CA ILE A 226 -4.91 -16.32 -14.87
C ILE A 226 -4.98 -17.85 -14.74
N GLU A 227 -5.72 -18.54 -15.61
CA GLU A 227 -5.85 -20.00 -15.57
C GLU A 227 -4.51 -20.71 -15.76
N ALA A 228 -3.62 -20.19 -16.59
CA ALA A 228 -2.27 -20.73 -16.76
C ALA A 228 -1.44 -20.60 -15.47
N ILE A 229 -1.47 -19.46 -14.81
CA ILE A 229 -0.79 -19.24 -13.53
C ILE A 229 -1.36 -20.16 -12.45
N VAL A 230 -2.68 -20.22 -12.31
CA VAL A 230 -3.35 -21.09 -11.32
C VAL A 230 -3.00 -22.56 -11.56
N SER A 231 -2.99 -23.01 -12.82
CA SER A 231 -2.64 -24.40 -13.17
C SER A 231 -1.19 -24.75 -12.85
N SER A 232 -0.28 -23.78 -12.86
CA SER A 232 1.12 -23.99 -12.47
C SER A 232 1.30 -24.21 -10.97
N GLY A 233 0.37 -23.75 -10.15
CA GLY A 233 0.49 -23.73 -8.68
C GLY A 233 1.58 -22.79 -8.15
N ASN A 234 2.19 -21.97 -9.01
CA ASN A 234 3.32 -21.12 -8.66
C ASN A 234 2.87 -19.67 -8.42
N PHE A 235 2.11 -19.46 -7.37
CA PHE A 235 1.61 -18.15 -6.92
C PHE A 235 1.42 -18.17 -5.39
N ILE A 236 1.25 -17.01 -4.76
CA ILE A 236 1.02 -16.90 -3.31
C ILE A 236 -0.33 -17.54 -2.97
N SER A 237 -0.31 -18.66 -2.27
CA SER A 237 -1.50 -19.46 -1.95
C SER A 237 -1.63 -19.87 -0.49
N SER A 238 -0.59 -19.66 0.32
CA SER A 238 -0.57 -19.92 1.76
C SER A 238 0.04 -18.76 2.52
N ASN A 239 -0.24 -18.65 3.82
CA ASN A 239 0.32 -17.59 4.68
C ASN A 239 1.86 -17.64 4.76
N ASP A 240 2.48 -18.78 4.45
CA ASP A 240 3.94 -18.91 4.39
C ASP A 240 4.55 -18.21 3.17
N ASP A 241 3.74 -17.96 2.15
CA ASP A 241 4.15 -17.27 0.92
C ASP A 241 3.91 -15.75 0.98
N ASP A 242 3.30 -15.22 2.06
CA ASP A 242 2.86 -13.83 2.15
C ASP A 242 3.98 -12.82 1.97
N PHE A 243 3.75 -11.83 1.13
CA PHE A 243 4.65 -10.69 0.92
C PHE A 243 4.27 -9.54 1.86
N GLN A 244 5.13 -9.29 2.85
CA GLN A 244 4.85 -8.37 3.95
C GLN A 244 6.14 -7.91 4.65
N VAL A 245 6.07 -6.75 5.32
CA VAL A 245 7.16 -6.26 6.17
C VAL A 245 6.88 -6.66 7.62
N TYR A 246 7.85 -7.26 8.28
CA TYR A 246 7.79 -7.56 9.70
C TYR A 246 8.39 -6.43 10.53
N PHE A 247 7.72 -6.11 11.63
CA PHE A 247 8.19 -5.20 12.67
C PHE A 247 8.41 -5.97 13.97
N GLY A 248 9.46 -5.59 14.68
CA GLY A 248 9.82 -6.19 15.97
C GLY A 248 9.31 -5.37 17.16
N SER A 249 9.88 -5.67 18.32
CA SER A 249 9.56 -4.99 19.58
C SER A 249 10.76 -4.21 20.17
N ASN A 250 11.81 -4.01 19.38
CA ASN A 250 13.01 -3.33 19.85
C ASN A 250 12.85 -1.81 19.76
N GLU A 251 12.93 -1.15 20.94
CA GLU A 251 12.82 0.31 21.07
C GLU A 251 14.16 1.03 20.85
N THR A 252 15.26 0.34 21.08
CA THR A 252 16.59 0.96 21.00
C THR A 252 17.14 0.94 19.59
N ASN A 253 18.06 1.86 19.28
CA ASN A 253 18.59 2.09 17.94
C ASN A 253 19.21 0.83 17.30
N PRO A 254 18.66 0.37 16.15
CA PRO A 254 17.49 0.93 15.46
C PRO A 254 16.16 0.52 16.14
N ASP A 255 15.23 1.48 16.25
CA ASP A 255 13.84 1.19 16.60
C ASP A 255 13.19 0.43 15.42
N ASN A 256 12.74 -0.81 15.65
CA ASN A 256 12.13 -1.65 14.64
C ASN A 256 10.64 -1.92 14.89
N ARG A 257 10.03 -1.15 15.82
CA ARG A 257 8.59 -1.27 16.12
C ARG A 257 7.73 -0.74 14.99
N HIS A 258 6.51 -1.25 14.92
CA HIS A 258 5.54 -0.79 13.92
C HIS A 258 5.24 0.71 14.12
N TYR A 259 5.26 1.46 13.03
CA TYR A 259 5.07 2.91 13.05
C TYR A 259 3.74 3.34 13.71
N GLY A 260 2.65 2.58 13.49
CA GLY A 260 1.36 2.83 14.13
C GLY A 260 1.39 2.65 15.64
N PHE A 261 2.24 1.76 16.16
CA PHE A 261 2.45 1.63 17.59
C PHE A 261 3.10 2.87 18.20
N THR A 262 4.13 3.38 17.56
CA THR A 262 4.84 4.58 18.04
C THR A 262 3.99 5.84 17.91
N SER A 263 3.18 5.97 16.85
CA SER A 263 2.35 7.16 16.61
C SER A 263 1.06 7.18 17.43
N ASP A 264 0.43 6.05 17.65
CA ASP A 264 -0.92 6.00 18.24
C ASP A 264 -0.97 5.48 19.68
N TYR A 265 0.01 4.66 20.10
CA TYR A 265 0.01 4.10 21.44
C TYR A 265 0.94 4.86 22.38
N ILE A 266 2.17 5.18 21.94
CA ILE A 266 3.15 5.85 22.79
C ILE A 266 2.87 7.35 22.86
N THR A 267 2.57 8.00 21.75
CA THR A 267 2.43 9.46 21.68
C THR A 267 0.99 9.95 21.78
N ALA A 268 0.02 9.09 22.07
CA ALA A 268 -1.41 9.42 22.08
C ALA A 268 -1.84 10.10 20.78
N GLY A 269 -1.63 9.42 19.65
CA GLY A 269 -1.94 9.94 18.32
C GLY A 269 -3.40 10.32 18.12
N ASN A 270 -3.70 10.91 16.99
CA ASN A 270 -5.03 11.41 16.63
C ASN A 270 -5.81 10.44 15.74
N THR A 271 -5.36 9.19 15.58
CA THR A 271 -6.05 8.20 14.75
C THR A 271 -7.27 7.66 15.49
N TYR A 272 -8.41 7.75 14.85
CA TYR A 272 -9.67 7.16 15.30
C TYR A 272 -10.06 6.02 14.38
N MET A 273 -10.57 4.94 14.94
CA MET A 273 -11.22 3.91 14.14
C MET A 273 -12.49 4.48 13.50
N SER A 274 -12.81 4.01 12.29
CA SER A 274 -14.10 4.31 11.68
C SER A 274 -15.21 3.53 12.38
N ASN A 275 -16.28 4.23 12.77
CA ASN A 275 -17.47 3.60 13.31
C ASN A 275 -18.12 2.65 12.31
N ASP A 276 -18.12 2.97 11.00
CA ASP A 276 -18.63 2.09 9.96
C ASP A 276 -17.89 0.75 9.92
N PHE A 277 -16.55 0.78 9.93
CA PHE A 277 -15.74 -0.43 9.94
C PHE A 277 -15.93 -1.25 11.21
N MET A 278 -15.89 -0.60 12.38
CA MET A 278 -16.11 -1.29 13.64
C MET A 278 -17.51 -1.92 13.73
N ASN A 279 -18.57 -1.17 13.36
CA ASN A 279 -19.92 -1.68 13.36
C ASN A 279 -20.10 -2.88 12.44
N ARG A 280 -19.51 -2.82 11.25
CA ARG A 280 -19.49 -3.89 10.25
C ARG A 280 -18.88 -5.19 10.79
N MET A 281 -17.90 -5.09 11.65
CA MET A 281 -17.26 -6.23 12.30
C MET A 281 -17.95 -6.65 13.60
N LEU A 282 -18.50 -5.71 14.37
CA LEU A 282 -19.17 -5.99 15.65
C LEU A 282 -20.57 -6.60 15.48
N VAL A 283 -21.33 -6.08 14.54
CA VAL A 283 -22.75 -6.42 14.33
C VAL A 283 -22.94 -7.15 13.00
N GLY A 284 -22.19 -6.78 12.00
CA GLY A 284 -22.28 -7.28 10.63
C GLY A 284 -22.72 -6.21 9.63
N ASN A 285 -23.02 -6.64 8.41
CA ASN A 285 -23.43 -5.79 7.30
C ASN A 285 -24.89 -6.07 6.92
N THR A 286 -25.75 -5.09 7.10
CA THR A 286 -27.17 -5.21 6.78
C THR A 286 -27.43 -5.26 5.26
N ASN A 287 -26.54 -4.72 4.43
CA ASN A 287 -26.69 -4.74 2.96
C ASN A 287 -26.58 -6.17 2.43
N THR A 288 -25.60 -6.91 2.90
CA THR A 288 -25.41 -8.34 2.56
C THR A 288 -26.27 -9.27 3.40
N GLY A 289 -26.86 -8.79 4.49
CA GLY A 289 -27.58 -9.61 5.47
C GLY A 289 -26.64 -10.39 6.41
N LYS A 290 -25.34 -10.11 6.40
CA LYS A 290 -24.36 -10.71 7.32
C LYS A 290 -24.55 -10.12 8.71
N LEU A 291 -25.22 -10.84 9.60
CA LEU A 291 -25.47 -10.42 10.98
C LEU A 291 -24.75 -11.36 11.95
N VAL A 292 -23.43 -11.30 11.92
CA VAL A 292 -22.55 -12.10 12.79
C VAL A 292 -21.32 -11.28 13.16
N LYS A 293 -20.91 -11.37 14.42
CA LYS A 293 -19.68 -10.74 14.89
C LYS A 293 -18.46 -11.41 14.26
N ASP A 294 -17.53 -10.62 13.77
CA ASP A 294 -16.26 -11.10 13.23
C ASP A 294 -15.30 -11.52 14.35
N PRO A 295 -14.71 -12.71 14.29
CA PRO A 295 -13.74 -13.16 15.29
C PRO A 295 -12.47 -12.31 15.38
N ARG A 296 -12.15 -11.51 14.33
CA ARG A 296 -10.97 -10.61 14.30
C ARG A 296 -11.16 -9.33 15.11
N VAL A 297 -12.37 -8.99 15.53
CA VAL A 297 -12.70 -7.78 16.33
C VAL A 297 -11.71 -7.52 17.47
N PRO A 298 -11.46 -8.48 18.39
CA PRO A 298 -10.58 -8.22 19.53
C PRO A 298 -9.09 -8.15 19.15
N TYR A 299 -8.74 -8.41 17.89
CA TYR A 299 -7.37 -8.32 17.39
C TYR A 299 -7.11 -7.02 16.63
N TYR A 300 -8.12 -6.54 15.89
CA TYR A 300 -8.02 -5.34 15.07
C TYR A 300 -8.25 -4.05 15.85
N PHE A 301 -9.00 -4.12 16.95
CA PHE A 301 -9.40 -2.94 17.72
C PHE A 301 -8.86 -3.01 19.14
N TYR A 302 -8.24 -1.92 19.60
CA TYR A 302 -7.75 -1.77 20.95
C TYR A 302 -8.60 -0.77 21.72
N ARG A 303 -9.34 -1.24 22.74
CA ARG A 303 -10.14 -0.39 23.62
C ARG A 303 -9.28 0.13 24.76
N GLN A 304 -9.24 1.43 24.91
CA GLN A 304 -8.50 2.05 26.00
C GLN A 304 -9.29 2.05 27.32
N THR A 305 -10.63 2.02 27.25
CA THR A 305 -11.55 1.96 28.39
C THR A 305 -12.82 1.20 27.99
N LEU A 306 -13.54 0.71 28.98
CA LEU A 306 -14.90 0.19 28.81
C LEU A 306 -15.99 1.17 29.24
N GLU A 307 -15.59 2.36 29.73
CA GLU A 307 -16.52 3.38 30.14
C GLU A 307 -17.33 3.89 28.95
N ASP A 308 -18.60 4.16 29.19
CA ASP A 308 -19.49 4.70 28.18
C ASP A 308 -19.27 6.24 28.13
N PRO A 309 -18.77 6.79 27.01
CA PRO A 309 -18.52 8.21 26.90
C PRO A 309 -19.79 9.06 27.07
N LEU A 310 -20.98 8.52 26.75
CA LEU A 310 -22.26 9.21 26.95
C LEU A 310 -22.60 9.45 28.43
N THR A 311 -22.04 8.64 29.33
CA THR A 311 -22.29 8.78 30.79
C THR A 311 -21.37 9.79 31.47
N LEU A 312 -20.29 10.20 30.81
CA LEU A 312 -19.26 11.05 31.38
C LEU A 312 -19.56 12.54 31.21
N ASP A 313 -20.49 12.85 30.32
CA ASP A 313 -20.98 14.22 30.14
C ASP A 313 -22.52 14.31 30.19
N PRO A 314 -23.09 14.48 31.39
CA PRO A 314 -24.54 14.66 31.53
C PRO A 314 -25.07 15.95 30.86
N GLY A 315 -24.19 16.80 30.32
CA GLY A 315 -24.55 18.06 29.64
C GLY A 315 -24.74 17.93 28.13
N GLY A 316 -24.27 16.80 27.50
CA GLY A 316 -24.42 16.57 26.06
C GLY A 316 -23.44 17.30 25.17
N ASP A 317 -22.39 17.93 25.74
CA ASP A 317 -21.43 18.73 24.96
C ASP A 317 -20.22 17.91 24.45
N LEU A 318 -20.03 16.67 24.92
CA LEU A 318 -18.85 15.87 24.60
C LEU A 318 -18.99 15.02 23.32
N LEU A 319 -20.18 14.63 22.95
CA LEU A 319 -20.39 13.81 21.76
C LEU A 319 -21.29 14.54 20.76
N PRO A 320 -20.74 15.13 19.70
CA PRO A 320 -21.53 15.79 18.63
C PRO A 320 -22.56 14.86 17.99
N CYS A 321 -22.37 13.55 18.10
CA CYS A 321 -23.26 12.53 17.57
C CYS A 321 -24.50 12.28 18.44
N ASP A 322 -24.50 12.67 19.71
CA ASP A 322 -25.64 12.36 20.61
C ASP A 322 -26.88 13.16 20.24
N GLY A 323 -27.94 12.44 19.82
CA GLY A 323 -29.18 13.04 19.36
C GLY A 323 -29.10 13.76 18.00
N ASN A 324 -28.00 13.70 17.28
CA ASN A 324 -27.77 14.33 16.00
C ASN A 324 -27.97 13.32 14.84
N SER A 325 -28.97 13.59 13.99
CA SER A 325 -29.32 12.72 12.85
C SER A 325 -28.32 12.75 11.69
N ASP A 326 -27.33 13.63 11.69
CA ASP A 326 -26.28 13.67 10.68
C ASP A 326 -25.26 12.55 10.88
N TYR A 327 -25.22 11.98 12.09
CA TYR A 327 -24.38 10.85 12.44
C TYR A 327 -25.14 9.54 12.25
N GLN A 328 -24.52 8.58 11.57
CA GLN A 328 -25.05 7.24 11.41
C GLN A 328 -24.82 6.40 12.68
N TYR A 329 -23.72 6.62 13.34
CA TYR A 329 -23.30 5.94 14.57
C TYR A 329 -22.96 6.97 15.66
N CYS A 330 -22.87 6.50 16.88
CA CYS A 330 -22.31 7.25 17.99
C CYS A 330 -21.42 6.29 18.79
N TYR A 331 -21.86 5.87 19.98
CA TYR A 331 -21.16 4.88 20.75
C TYR A 331 -21.63 3.46 20.38
N LEU A 332 -20.71 2.55 20.04
CA LEU A 332 -21.02 1.19 19.60
C LEU A 332 -21.14 0.18 20.75
N GLY A 333 -20.91 0.63 21.99
CA GLY A 333 -20.99 -0.21 23.20
C GLY A 333 -19.67 -0.88 23.55
N ASN A 334 -19.54 -1.33 24.81
CA ASN A 334 -18.40 -2.10 25.31
C ASN A 334 -17.02 -1.46 25.07
N GLY A 335 -16.92 -0.14 25.11
CA GLY A 335 -15.68 0.60 24.90
C GLY A 335 -15.30 0.79 23.42
N TYR A 336 -16.13 0.36 22.47
CA TYR A 336 -15.91 0.62 21.05
C TYR A 336 -16.50 1.99 20.68
N TRP A 337 -15.61 2.92 20.48
CA TRP A 337 -15.96 4.27 20.09
C TRP A 337 -14.91 4.84 19.11
N GLY A 338 -15.37 5.20 17.94
CA GLY A 338 -14.60 5.80 16.86
C GLY A 338 -15.27 7.08 16.38
N ARG A 339 -15.11 7.36 15.11
CA ARG A 339 -15.79 8.48 14.46
C ARG A 339 -16.49 8.04 13.18
N ASP A 340 -17.55 8.75 12.84
CA ASP A 340 -18.20 8.65 11.55
C ASP A 340 -17.36 9.36 10.48
N HIS A 341 -17.45 8.93 9.24
CA HIS A 341 -16.62 9.43 8.15
C HIS A 341 -16.78 10.94 7.96
N ALA A 342 -15.66 11.62 7.80
CA ALA A 342 -15.52 13.06 7.63
C ALA A 342 -15.92 13.91 8.86
N ASP A 343 -16.20 13.28 10.01
CA ASP A 343 -16.37 14.00 11.25
C ASP A 343 -15.06 14.69 11.65
N ASP A 344 -15.04 16.01 11.62
CA ASP A 344 -13.93 16.86 11.99
C ASP A 344 -14.21 17.72 13.25
N GLU A 345 -15.35 17.50 13.90
CA GLU A 345 -15.71 18.13 15.17
C GLU A 345 -14.72 17.69 16.26
N GLY A 346 -13.95 18.64 16.75
CA GLY A 346 -12.98 18.40 17.81
C GLY A 346 -13.68 18.16 19.15
N ILE A 347 -13.44 17.01 19.77
CA ILE A 347 -13.89 16.75 21.14
C ILE A 347 -12.70 16.95 22.09
N PRO A 348 -12.74 17.91 23.00
CA PRO A 348 -11.69 18.08 23.98
C PRO A 348 -11.56 16.85 24.89
N ASN A 349 -10.34 16.32 25.08
CA ASN A 349 -9.99 15.25 26.01
C ASN A 349 -10.61 13.85 25.75
N ASP A 350 -10.98 13.54 24.51
CA ASP A 350 -11.53 12.23 24.16
C ASP A 350 -10.49 11.12 23.96
N GLY A 351 -9.21 11.45 23.96
CA GLY A 351 -8.11 10.56 23.61
C GLY A 351 -8.08 9.23 24.35
N VAL A 352 -8.59 9.19 25.60
CA VAL A 352 -8.66 7.96 26.42
C VAL A 352 -9.89 7.08 26.11
N TYR A 353 -10.91 7.65 25.47
CA TYR A 353 -12.16 6.93 25.18
C TYR A 353 -12.16 6.30 23.79
N ARG A 354 -11.39 6.85 22.86
CA ARG A 354 -11.33 6.34 21.50
C ARG A 354 -10.82 4.89 21.44
N THR A 355 -11.43 4.10 20.60
CA THR A 355 -10.85 2.84 20.18
C THR A 355 -9.62 3.13 19.34
N ALA A 356 -8.46 2.67 19.77
CA ALA A 356 -7.24 2.79 19.02
C ALA A 356 -7.15 1.70 17.93
N TRP A 357 -6.40 1.99 16.89
CA TRP A 357 -6.05 1.02 15.90
C TRP A 357 -5.19 -0.09 16.52
N GLY A 358 -5.68 -1.33 16.46
CA GLY A 358 -4.86 -2.50 16.79
C GLY A 358 -3.81 -2.69 15.70
N VAL A 359 -2.51 -2.59 16.07
CA VAL A 359 -1.42 -2.83 15.12
C VAL A 359 -1.64 -4.18 14.43
N TYR A 360 -1.75 -4.16 13.10
CA TYR A 360 -2.01 -5.38 12.33
C TYR A 360 -0.89 -6.42 12.54
N PRO A 361 -1.18 -7.70 12.72
CA PRO A 361 -2.52 -8.30 12.68
C PRO A 361 -3.21 -8.43 14.05
N ALA A 362 -2.57 -8.12 15.15
CA ALA A 362 -3.06 -8.58 16.44
C ALA A 362 -2.85 -7.63 17.63
N GLY A 363 -2.59 -6.35 17.39
CA GLY A 363 -2.34 -5.38 18.46
C GLY A 363 -3.48 -5.27 19.47
N GLY A 364 -4.73 -5.45 19.06
CA GLY A 364 -5.91 -5.47 19.91
C GLY A 364 -6.05 -6.71 20.79
N ALA A 365 -5.38 -7.82 20.48
CA ALA A 365 -5.52 -9.10 21.22
C ALA A 365 -5.13 -9.02 22.69
N TYR A 366 -4.46 -7.95 23.08
CA TYR A 366 -4.01 -7.69 24.45
C TYR A 366 -4.85 -6.64 25.16
N ASP A 367 -5.90 -6.16 24.53
CA ASP A 367 -6.93 -5.35 25.15
C ASP A 367 -7.67 -6.20 26.20
N ASN A 368 -7.55 -5.83 27.47
CA ASN A 368 -8.27 -6.45 28.56
C ASN A 368 -9.51 -5.64 29.00
N GLY A 369 -9.80 -4.55 28.29
CA GLY A 369 -10.93 -3.68 28.56
C GLY A 369 -10.84 -2.86 29.84
N THR A 370 -9.72 -2.88 30.55
CA THR A 370 -9.60 -2.14 31.81
C THR A 370 -9.10 -0.72 31.60
N GLY A 371 -8.78 -0.37 30.35
CA GLY A 371 -8.15 0.89 30.03
C GLY A 371 -6.82 1.04 30.77
N GLY A 372 -5.86 1.57 30.20
CA GLY A 372 -4.67 1.73 30.98
C GLY A 372 -3.58 2.43 30.21
N SER A 373 -2.94 3.24 30.96
CA SER A 373 -1.82 4.07 30.56
C SER A 373 -0.56 3.29 30.17
N THR A 374 -0.62 1.99 29.96
CA THR A 374 0.53 1.16 29.63
C THR A 374 0.28 0.32 28.40
N LEU A 375 -0.15 0.97 27.31
CA LEU A 375 -0.27 0.36 26.01
C LEU A 375 1.00 -0.39 25.59
N GLU A 376 2.16 0.12 25.98
CA GLU A 376 3.47 -0.51 25.72
C GLU A 376 3.63 -1.89 26.35
N SER A 377 3.03 -2.14 27.51
CA SER A 377 3.28 -3.37 28.26
C SER A 377 2.29 -4.50 27.97
N ILE A 378 1.20 -4.22 27.31
CA ILE A 378 0.10 -5.16 27.12
C ILE A 378 -0.07 -5.67 25.69
N ASN A 379 0.57 -5.09 24.70
CA ASN A 379 0.57 -5.65 23.36
C ASN A 379 1.94 -6.25 23.03
N LEU A 380 2.13 -6.70 21.82
CA LEU A 380 3.38 -7.33 21.37
C LEU A 380 4.61 -6.40 21.40
N GLY A 381 4.58 -5.31 22.18
CA GLY A 381 5.67 -4.35 22.31
C GLY A 381 5.93 -3.55 21.04
N GLY A 382 4.94 -3.48 20.17
CA GLY A 382 5.04 -2.82 18.87
C GLY A 382 5.37 -3.75 17.71
N ALA A 383 5.54 -5.06 17.96
CA ALA A 383 5.66 -6.04 16.88
C ALA A 383 4.37 -6.09 16.05
N GLY A 384 4.50 -6.15 14.75
CA GLY A 384 3.40 -6.14 13.81
C GLY A 384 3.83 -6.46 12.39
N ILE A 385 2.91 -6.29 11.47
CA ILE A 385 3.13 -6.55 10.03
C ILE A 385 2.55 -5.38 9.23
N GLN A 386 3.30 -4.92 8.22
CA GLN A 386 2.71 -4.19 7.10
C GLN A 386 2.43 -5.20 5.98
N PRO A 387 1.17 -5.58 5.76
CA PRO A 387 0.83 -6.48 4.67
C PRO A 387 0.95 -5.76 3.33
N ILE A 388 1.41 -6.47 2.30
CA ILE A 388 1.51 -5.96 0.93
C ILE A 388 0.69 -6.83 -0.01
N ILE A 389 1.06 -8.10 -0.18
CA ILE A 389 0.27 -9.09 -0.94
C ILE A 389 0.18 -10.36 -0.10
N LEU A 390 -1.03 -10.67 0.36
CA LEU A 390 -1.29 -11.83 1.19
C LEU A 390 -1.99 -12.95 0.39
N ALA A 391 -1.83 -14.17 0.84
CA ALA A 391 -2.53 -15.33 0.29
C ALA A 391 -4.05 -15.16 0.32
N SER A 392 -4.60 -14.57 1.39
CA SER A 392 -6.02 -14.24 1.47
C SER A 392 -6.46 -13.33 0.33
N TYR A 393 -5.65 -12.31 -0.03
CA TYR A 393 -5.95 -11.41 -1.15
C TYR A 393 -6.00 -12.15 -2.48
N THR A 394 -5.03 -13.02 -2.71
CA THR A 394 -4.98 -13.83 -3.94
C THR A 394 -6.23 -14.69 -4.10
N HIS A 395 -6.71 -15.30 -3.00
CA HIS A 395 -7.94 -16.09 -3.04
C HIS A 395 -9.18 -15.25 -3.33
N PHE A 396 -9.28 -14.04 -2.79
CA PHE A 396 -10.38 -13.13 -3.12
C PHE A 396 -10.31 -12.62 -4.56
N TRP A 397 -9.12 -12.28 -5.10
CA TRP A 397 -8.97 -11.94 -6.52
C TRP A 397 -9.39 -13.08 -7.43
N LEU A 398 -9.00 -14.31 -7.11
CA LEU A 398 -9.40 -15.48 -7.90
C LEU A 398 -10.91 -15.77 -7.79
N ALA A 399 -11.52 -15.54 -6.62
CA ALA A 399 -12.97 -15.64 -6.46
C ALA A 399 -13.71 -14.58 -7.31
N GLU A 400 -13.24 -13.34 -7.32
CA GLU A 400 -13.73 -12.28 -8.20
C GLU A 400 -13.58 -12.68 -9.67
N ALA A 401 -12.41 -13.15 -10.09
CA ALA A 401 -12.16 -13.58 -11.46
C ALA A 401 -13.08 -14.73 -11.90
N ALA A 402 -13.36 -15.67 -11.00
CA ALA A 402 -14.31 -16.74 -11.29
C ALA A 402 -15.74 -16.22 -11.49
N LEU A 403 -16.17 -15.24 -10.69
CA LEU A 403 -17.52 -14.65 -10.79
C LEU A 403 -17.70 -13.71 -11.97
N THR A 404 -16.66 -12.96 -12.36
CA THR A 404 -16.77 -11.83 -13.30
C THR A 404 -16.10 -12.06 -14.65
N MET A 405 -15.02 -12.87 -14.69
CA MET A 405 -14.25 -13.15 -15.91
C MET A 405 -14.44 -14.58 -16.42
N GLY A 406 -15.18 -15.41 -15.67
CA GLY A 406 -15.42 -16.82 -16.03
C GLY A 406 -14.19 -17.70 -15.93
N VAL A 407 -13.21 -17.33 -15.09
CA VAL A 407 -12.07 -18.19 -14.75
C VAL A 407 -12.58 -19.50 -14.17
N ASN A 408 -12.03 -20.62 -14.63
CA ASN A 408 -12.46 -21.96 -14.21
C ASN A 408 -11.94 -22.28 -12.80
N ALA A 409 -12.59 -21.71 -11.78
CA ALA A 409 -12.29 -21.93 -10.39
C ALA A 409 -13.57 -21.93 -9.54
N ASP A 410 -13.51 -22.57 -8.37
CA ASP A 410 -14.63 -22.58 -7.43
C ASP A 410 -14.59 -21.33 -6.55
N ALA A 411 -15.36 -20.31 -6.93
CA ALA A 411 -15.42 -19.04 -6.22
C ALA A 411 -15.84 -19.20 -4.75
N ARG A 412 -16.71 -20.18 -4.45
CA ARG A 412 -17.14 -20.44 -3.07
C ARG A 412 -16.01 -21.02 -2.22
N ALA A 413 -15.25 -21.96 -2.77
CA ALA A 413 -14.10 -22.54 -2.08
C ALA A 413 -12.98 -21.50 -1.90
N LEU A 414 -12.78 -20.62 -2.89
CA LEU A 414 -11.82 -19.51 -2.80
C LEU A 414 -12.23 -18.47 -1.75
N LEU A 415 -13.51 -18.09 -1.69
CA LEU A 415 -14.04 -17.22 -0.62
C LEU A 415 -13.76 -17.83 0.76
N LYS A 416 -14.10 -19.11 0.95
CA LYS A 416 -13.83 -19.82 2.20
C LYS A 416 -12.36 -19.79 2.58
N ALA A 417 -11.49 -20.14 1.63
CA ALA A 417 -10.04 -20.18 1.86
C ALA A 417 -9.49 -18.79 2.20
N GLY A 418 -9.93 -17.74 1.49
CA GLY A 418 -9.52 -16.36 1.78
C GLY A 418 -9.87 -15.91 3.21
N ILE A 419 -11.08 -16.23 3.67
CA ILE A 419 -11.50 -15.94 5.05
C ILE A 419 -10.65 -16.73 6.04
N GLU A 420 -10.50 -18.04 5.84
CA GLU A 420 -9.76 -18.91 6.76
C GLU A 420 -8.28 -18.52 6.86
N LEU A 421 -7.64 -18.16 5.73
CA LEU A 421 -6.26 -17.66 5.71
C LEU A 421 -6.12 -16.35 6.50
N SER A 422 -7.06 -15.42 6.33
CA SER A 422 -7.05 -14.16 7.08
C SER A 422 -7.24 -14.38 8.59
N LEU A 423 -8.15 -15.26 8.99
CA LEU A 423 -8.37 -15.61 10.41
C LEU A 423 -7.13 -16.30 11.01
N ALA A 424 -6.55 -17.27 10.31
CA ALA A 424 -5.35 -17.98 10.73
C ALA A 424 -4.16 -17.03 10.91
N LYS A 425 -3.92 -16.12 9.97
CA LYS A 425 -2.86 -15.11 10.06
C LYS A 425 -2.89 -14.33 11.37
N VAL A 426 -4.08 -13.86 11.73
CA VAL A 426 -4.29 -13.06 12.94
C VAL A 426 -4.05 -13.90 14.19
N ALA A 427 -4.58 -15.12 14.23
CA ALA A 427 -4.43 -16.03 15.37
C ALA A 427 -2.98 -16.50 15.55
N ASP A 428 -2.32 -16.89 14.48
CA ASP A 428 -0.95 -17.42 14.50
C ASP A 428 0.06 -16.35 14.93
N PHE A 429 -0.06 -15.13 14.41
CA PHE A 429 0.83 -14.03 14.78
C PHE A 429 0.68 -13.66 16.27
N SER A 430 -0.55 -13.60 16.77
CA SER A 430 -0.81 -13.23 18.16
C SER A 430 -0.39 -14.29 19.16
N GLY A 431 -0.32 -15.56 18.77
CA GLY A 431 -0.24 -16.69 19.69
C GLY A 431 -1.47 -16.85 20.60
N LYS A 432 -2.56 -16.11 20.31
CA LYS A 432 -3.85 -16.21 20.98
C LYS A 432 -4.87 -16.82 20.03
N ALA A 433 -5.28 -18.05 20.30
CA ALA A 433 -6.28 -18.72 19.50
C ALA A 433 -7.64 -17.99 19.57
N MET A 434 -8.29 -17.90 18.43
CA MET A 434 -9.70 -17.51 18.35
C MET A 434 -10.59 -18.66 18.86
N ASP A 435 -11.78 -18.33 19.35
CA ASP A 435 -12.77 -19.35 19.68
C ASP A 435 -13.20 -20.11 18.42
N ALA A 436 -12.99 -21.42 18.40
CA ALA A 436 -13.25 -22.25 17.24
C ALA A 436 -14.73 -22.30 16.83
N ALA A 437 -15.64 -22.14 17.78
CA ALA A 437 -17.08 -22.11 17.51
C ALA A 437 -17.48 -20.77 16.89
N GLU A 438 -16.89 -19.65 17.35
CA GLU A 438 -17.09 -18.33 16.73
C GLU A 438 -16.55 -18.32 15.31
N VAL A 439 -15.34 -18.85 15.08
CA VAL A 439 -14.74 -18.98 13.74
C VAL A 439 -15.63 -19.80 12.82
N THR A 440 -16.06 -20.98 13.26
CA THR A 440 -16.94 -21.86 12.46
C THR A 440 -18.26 -21.16 12.13
N ASN A 441 -18.90 -20.55 13.14
CA ASN A 441 -20.17 -19.84 12.95
C ASN A 441 -20.04 -18.67 11.96
N TYR A 442 -18.92 -17.93 12.02
CA TYR A 442 -18.66 -16.82 11.11
C TYR A 442 -18.53 -17.32 9.66
N VAL A 443 -17.65 -18.29 9.43
CA VAL A 443 -17.41 -18.86 8.10
C VAL A 443 -18.69 -19.46 7.53
N ASP A 444 -19.41 -20.27 8.32
CA ASP A 444 -20.65 -20.90 7.87
C ASP A 444 -21.75 -19.86 7.56
N THR A 445 -21.83 -18.78 8.33
CA THR A 445 -22.78 -17.69 8.06
C THR A 445 -22.48 -17.02 6.73
N VAL A 446 -21.23 -16.67 6.47
CA VAL A 446 -20.81 -16.03 5.20
C VAL A 446 -21.08 -16.95 4.01
N LEU A 447 -20.75 -18.24 4.14
CA LEU A 447 -20.98 -19.22 3.08
C LEU A 447 -22.47 -19.47 2.83
N ALA A 448 -23.30 -19.47 3.87
CA ALA A 448 -24.75 -19.60 3.70
C ALA A 448 -25.35 -18.39 2.96
N LEU A 449 -24.87 -17.18 3.22
CA LEU A 449 -25.25 -15.98 2.45
C LEU A 449 -24.82 -16.07 0.99
N TYR A 450 -23.59 -16.50 0.75
CA TYR A 450 -23.07 -16.72 -0.60
C TYR A 450 -23.92 -17.75 -1.38
N ASP A 451 -24.31 -18.85 -0.72
CA ASP A 451 -25.14 -19.90 -1.32
C ASP A 451 -26.57 -19.41 -1.59
N ALA A 452 -27.09 -18.49 -0.79
CA ALA A 452 -28.41 -17.90 -0.93
C ALA A 452 -28.45 -16.74 -1.96
N ALA A 453 -27.30 -16.21 -2.34
CA ALA A 453 -27.19 -15.06 -3.27
C ALA A 453 -27.76 -15.40 -4.65
N GLY A 454 -28.60 -14.49 -5.17
CA GLY A 454 -29.39 -14.71 -6.39
C GLY A 454 -28.61 -14.53 -7.70
N SER A 455 -27.50 -13.80 -7.65
CA SER A 455 -26.71 -13.46 -8.83
C SER A 455 -25.21 -13.53 -8.53
N ASN A 456 -24.36 -13.50 -9.57
CA ASN A 456 -22.91 -13.36 -9.41
C ASN A 456 -22.56 -12.00 -8.82
N GLU A 457 -23.33 -10.97 -9.06
CA GLU A 457 -23.13 -9.64 -8.48
C GLU A 457 -23.34 -9.65 -6.97
N ASP A 458 -24.43 -10.28 -6.47
CA ASP A 458 -24.66 -10.43 -5.04
C ASP A 458 -23.56 -11.26 -4.37
N LYS A 459 -23.05 -12.27 -5.08
CA LYS A 459 -21.90 -13.08 -4.61
C LYS A 459 -20.61 -12.27 -4.57
N LEU A 460 -20.39 -11.40 -5.56
CA LEU A 460 -19.25 -10.50 -5.61
C LEU A 460 -19.24 -9.52 -4.44
N GLU A 461 -20.40 -8.96 -4.09
CA GLU A 461 -20.53 -8.09 -2.92
C GLU A 461 -20.04 -8.79 -1.65
N ILE A 462 -20.42 -10.05 -1.44
CA ILE A 462 -19.96 -10.84 -0.28
C ILE A 462 -18.45 -11.09 -0.32
N VAL A 463 -17.91 -11.43 -1.48
CA VAL A 463 -16.46 -11.66 -1.65
C VAL A 463 -15.68 -10.40 -1.34
N ILE A 464 -16.10 -9.25 -1.87
CA ILE A 464 -15.40 -7.98 -1.68
C ILE A 464 -15.57 -7.45 -0.25
N GLU A 465 -16.71 -7.68 0.39
CA GLU A 465 -16.91 -7.39 1.82
C GLU A 465 -15.88 -8.13 2.68
N GLU A 466 -15.68 -9.43 2.45
CA GLU A 466 -14.69 -10.20 3.19
C GLU A 466 -13.25 -9.80 2.84
N PHE A 467 -12.99 -9.44 1.59
CA PHE A 467 -11.70 -8.89 1.18
C PHE A 467 -11.43 -7.54 1.86
N TYR A 468 -12.42 -6.66 1.94
CA TYR A 468 -12.31 -5.38 2.62
C TYR A 468 -11.91 -5.56 4.09
N ILE A 469 -12.52 -6.49 4.81
CA ILE A 469 -12.16 -6.78 6.19
C ILE A 469 -10.74 -7.37 6.27
N ALA A 470 -10.39 -8.31 5.38
CA ALA A 470 -9.06 -8.93 5.35
C ALA A 470 -7.94 -7.94 4.96
N SER A 471 -8.28 -6.86 4.28
CA SER A 471 -7.31 -5.82 3.87
C SER A 471 -7.04 -4.77 4.94
N PHE A 472 -7.56 -4.91 6.15
CA PHE A 472 -7.15 -4.06 7.27
C PHE A 472 -5.62 -4.12 7.45
N GLY A 473 -4.97 -2.95 7.54
CA GLY A 473 -3.51 -2.82 7.50
C GLY A 473 -2.93 -2.57 6.10
N ASN A 474 -3.67 -2.91 5.01
CA ASN A 474 -3.34 -2.53 3.63
C ASN A 474 -4.57 -2.02 2.90
N SER A 475 -4.87 -0.76 3.07
CA SER A 475 -6.06 -0.13 2.48
C SER A 475 -5.93 0.15 0.98
N VAL A 476 -4.77 -0.08 0.37
CA VAL A 476 -4.57 0.04 -1.10
C VAL A 476 -5.52 -0.89 -1.85
N GLU A 477 -5.63 -2.13 -1.40
CA GLU A 477 -6.51 -3.10 -2.05
C GLU A 477 -7.99 -2.75 -1.85
N ALA A 478 -8.38 -2.30 -0.67
CA ALA A 478 -9.74 -1.83 -0.42
C ALA A 478 -10.11 -0.64 -1.32
N TYR A 479 -9.19 0.31 -1.52
CA TYR A 479 -9.37 1.46 -2.41
C TYR A 479 -9.53 1.04 -3.88
N ASN A 480 -8.69 0.13 -4.35
CA ASN A 480 -8.76 -0.40 -5.70
C ASN A 480 -10.06 -1.20 -5.92
N ASN A 481 -10.42 -2.05 -4.96
CA ASN A 481 -11.63 -2.88 -5.02
C ASN A 481 -12.88 -2.01 -5.08
N TYR A 482 -12.97 -0.97 -4.23
CA TYR A 482 -14.13 -0.08 -4.20
C TYR A 482 -14.33 0.63 -5.54
N ARG A 483 -13.28 1.19 -6.13
CA ARG A 483 -13.37 1.83 -7.47
C ARG A 483 -13.76 0.84 -8.56
N ARG A 484 -13.29 -0.41 -8.48
CA ARG A 484 -13.58 -1.44 -9.48
C ARG A 484 -14.96 -2.04 -9.35
N THR A 485 -15.47 -2.22 -8.14
CA THR A 485 -16.67 -3.02 -7.87
C THR A 485 -17.83 -2.23 -7.25
N GLY A 486 -17.57 -1.07 -6.64
CA GLY A 486 -18.55 -0.34 -5.81
C GLY A 486 -18.77 -0.94 -4.42
N TYR A 487 -18.01 -1.98 -4.05
CA TYR A 487 -18.16 -2.68 -2.78
C TYR A 487 -16.95 -2.52 -1.86
N PRO A 488 -17.18 -2.63 -0.54
CA PRO A 488 -18.48 -2.69 0.12
C PRO A 488 -19.23 -1.34 0.01
N VAL A 489 -20.54 -1.34 0.11
CA VAL A 489 -21.30 -0.09 0.25
C VAL A 489 -20.84 0.60 1.54
N LEU A 490 -20.24 1.77 1.39
CA LEU A 490 -19.67 2.51 2.51
C LEU A 490 -20.76 3.32 3.24
N GLY A 491 -20.57 3.55 4.53
CA GLY A 491 -21.50 4.34 5.36
C GLY A 491 -21.61 5.81 4.91
N GLN A 492 -22.51 6.57 5.50
CA GLN A 492 -22.69 7.99 5.18
C GLN A 492 -21.54 8.84 5.74
N SER A 493 -21.32 9.98 5.10
CA SER A 493 -20.44 11.05 5.59
C SER A 493 -21.24 12.00 6.47
N VAL A 494 -20.67 12.43 7.59
CA VAL A 494 -21.30 13.40 8.53
C VAL A 494 -21.52 14.76 7.86
N ILE A 495 -20.57 15.17 7.03
CA ILE A 495 -20.65 16.42 6.28
C ILE A 495 -20.85 16.12 4.79
N THR A 496 -21.34 17.10 4.03
CA THR A 496 -21.35 17.00 2.57
C THR A 496 -19.90 16.85 2.09
N ASN A 497 -19.56 15.65 1.63
CA ASN A 497 -18.23 15.35 1.15
C ASN A 497 -18.05 15.80 -0.31
N THR A 498 -16.80 15.84 -0.75
CA THR A 498 -16.48 15.90 -2.18
C THR A 498 -16.67 14.51 -2.81
N GLU A 499 -16.70 14.46 -4.14
CA GLU A 499 -16.75 13.18 -4.85
C GLU A 499 -15.59 12.29 -4.43
N PHE A 500 -15.82 10.98 -4.37
CA PHE A 500 -14.79 10.00 -4.02
C PHE A 500 -13.60 10.08 -5.00
N PRO A 501 -12.35 10.08 -4.52
CA PRO A 501 -11.18 10.19 -5.39
C PRO A 501 -11.03 8.94 -6.27
N ARG A 502 -11.22 9.11 -7.59
CA ARG A 502 -11.00 8.08 -8.62
C ARG A 502 -9.52 7.99 -9.02
N SER A 503 -8.76 9.05 -8.76
CA SER A 503 -7.29 9.09 -8.78
C SER A 503 -6.81 10.14 -7.79
N TYR A 504 -5.51 10.22 -7.60
CA TYR A 504 -4.87 11.28 -6.80
C TYR A 504 -4.29 12.37 -7.71
N TYR A 505 -4.00 13.53 -7.13
CA TYR A 505 -3.27 14.59 -7.79
C TYR A 505 -1.86 14.13 -8.17
N LEU A 506 -1.37 14.58 -9.33
CA LEU A 506 0.05 14.46 -9.65
C LEU A 506 0.88 15.09 -8.54
N PRO A 507 2.01 14.49 -8.17
CA PRO A 507 2.84 14.97 -7.08
C PRO A 507 3.29 16.41 -7.28
N SER A 508 3.16 17.24 -6.27
CA SER A 508 3.62 18.62 -6.33
C SER A 508 5.14 18.72 -6.53
N SER A 509 5.90 17.74 -6.06
CA SER A 509 7.34 17.64 -6.32
C SER A 509 7.64 17.53 -7.81
N GLU A 510 6.90 16.73 -8.56
CA GLU A 510 7.06 16.59 -10.01
C GLU A 510 6.66 17.87 -10.74
N LEU A 511 5.47 18.38 -10.46
CA LEU A 511 4.96 19.59 -11.11
C LEU A 511 5.82 20.85 -10.87
N ASN A 512 6.57 20.89 -9.76
CA ASN A 512 7.45 22.02 -9.44
C ASN A 512 8.86 21.87 -9.99
N SER A 513 9.29 20.66 -10.35
CA SER A 513 10.66 20.38 -10.82
C SER A 513 10.73 20.07 -12.31
N ASN A 514 9.63 19.69 -12.93
CA ASN A 514 9.54 19.35 -14.35
C ASN A 514 8.76 20.42 -15.11
N ASP A 515 9.46 21.25 -15.85
CA ASP A 515 8.88 22.35 -16.65
C ASP A 515 8.23 21.88 -17.97
N ASN A 516 7.96 20.57 -18.13
CA ASN A 516 7.32 20.06 -19.32
C ASN A 516 5.88 20.61 -19.43
N PRO A 517 5.55 21.37 -20.50
CA PRO A 517 4.24 22.01 -20.64
C PRO A 517 3.07 21.02 -20.82
N ALA A 518 3.36 19.74 -21.07
CA ALA A 518 2.36 18.68 -21.14
C ALA A 518 1.92 18.20 -19.75
N LEU A 519 2.66 18.52 -18.69
CA LEU A 519 2.28 18.18 -17.31
C LEU A 519 1.16 19.10 -16.84
N VAL A 520 -0.02 18.57 -16.76
CA VAL A 520 -1.22 19.27 -16.26
C VAL A 520 -1.75 18.53 -15.04
N GLN A 521 -2.06 19.28 -13.97
CA GLN A 521 -2.63 18.69 -12.76
C GLN A 521 -3.96 18.00 -13.06
N LYS A 522 -4.11 16.79 -12.55
CA LYS A 522 -5.33 15.99 -12.61
C LYS A 522 -6.37 16.48 -11.60
N LYS A 523 -7.61 16.03 -11.80
CA LYS A 523 -8.66 16.14 -10.80
C LYS A 523 -8.75 14.82 -10.02
N LEU A 524 -9.21 14.87 -8.79
CA LEU A 524 -9.47 13.65 -8.00
C LEU A 524 -10.52 12.72 -8.64
N THR A 525 -11.40 13.28 -9.46
CA THR A 525 -12.44 12.54 -10.19
C THR A 525 -11.99 11.94 -11.53
N ASP A 526 -10.75 12.24 -11.98
CA ASP A 526 -10.23 11.65 -13.21
C ASP A 526 -9.99 10.16 -12.97
N GLN A 527 -10.47 9.34 -13.90
CA GLN A 527 -10.36 7.89 -13.82
C GLN A 527 -8.99 7.42 -14.31
N VAL A 528 -8.51 6.34 -13.74
CA VAL A 528 -7.40 5.57 -14.29
C VAL A 528 -7.89 4.65 -15.42
N PHE A 529 -7.01 4.13 -16.26
CA PHE A 529 -7.40 3.42 -17.48
C PHE A 529 -8.35 2.24 -17.26
N TRP A 530 -8.18 1.52 -16.17
CA TRP A 530 -8.99 0.34 -15.84
C TRP A 530 -10.30 0.68 -15.12
N ASP A 531 -10.43 1.87 -14.57
CA ASP A 531 -11.66 2.31 -13.93
C ASP A 531 -12.61 2.91 -14.98
N THR A 532 -13.39 2.06 -15.63
CA THR A 532 -14.35 2.44 -16.68
C THR A 532 -15.78 2.57 -16.15
N ASN A 533 -15.98 2.52 -14.84
CA ASN A 533 -17.28 2.68 -14.21
C ASN A 533 -17.86 4.09 -14.43
N PRO A 534 -19.20 4.27 -14.43
CA PRO A 534 -19.83 5.59 -14.55
C PRO A 534 -19.33 6.59 -13.49
N ALA A 535 -19.41 7.89 -13.79
CA ALA A 535 -18.93 8.95 -12.91
C ALA A 535 -19.56 8.95 -11.51
N ASN A 536 -20.81 8.50 -11.40
CA ASN A 536 -21.58 8.41 -10.14
C ASN A 536 -21.75 6.96 -9.66
N PHE A 537 -20.82 6.08 -10.01
CA PHE A 537 -20.83 4.66 -9.62
C PHE A 537 -20.52 4.47 -8.14
N ILE A 538 -19.69 5.31 -7.60
CA ILE A 538 -19.28 5.35 -6.20
C ILE A 538 -19.46 6.75 -5.64
N ASP A 539 -19.58 6.87 -4.31
CA ASP A 539 -19.85 8.15 -3.61
C ASP A 539 -18.80 9.23 -3.90
#